data_4780841e3c8836726f600d81a6493347
#
_entry.id   4780841e3c8836726f600d81a6493347
#
_cell.length_a   1.000
_cell.length_b   1.000
_cell.length_c   1.000
_cell.angle_alpha   90.00
_cell.angle_beta   90.00
_cell.angle_gamma   90.00
#
_symmetry.space_group_name_H-M   'P 1'
#
loop_
_entity.id
_entity.type
_entity.pdbx_description
1 polymer ?
#
loop_
_entity_poly.entity_id
_entity_poly.type
_entity_poly.pdbx_seq_one_letter_code
_entity_poly.pdbx_strand_id
1 'polypeptide(L)'
;MGQPLFAPRSSPGRRRPPWAVLVGLVLVVAFVGVAVGGYALGKRFQQADPWDPFLLRAYLDRPLDTSPPGHGFWIAGYYVDYDSTSLEAVKIRSNHMDQVVIFGYGFDRQGNLIGKDQLLIKGITGKQKRVLLFGNLTNGTFDKDTAHAILTDSRVQDRAVQNIIQTSESLGVAGVQIDFENIPNDDRNAYTAFLKRLKTELSARSMSLSIAAAAKVSDSKTGWGGATDYAAVGQIVDHFYIMAYDEHWRDGEPGPVASLPWVERVIRYATGVMPAQKIVLGVPLYGYEWGTDGKNNRAYGSSRMARRMTETTPQVKWDPVAGENVATYKTSEGDRIAWWPDQRSVDAKLRLAYQYNLRGVALWRLGFEPDDWWNQMGAFRVTPSK
;
A
#
# COMPACT_ATOMS: atom_id res chain seq x y z
N MET A 1 92.82 -18.37 13.95
CA MET A 1 92.84 -18.58 15.41
C MET A 1 91.40 -18.48 15.94
N GLY A 2 90.99 -19.57 16.54
CA GLY A 2 89.96 -19.57 17.58
C GLY A 2 88.54 -19.84 17.16
N GLN A 3 88.14 -21.11 17.04
CA GLN A 3 86.72 -21.48 17.28
C GLN A 3 86.40 -21.43 18.77
N PRO A 4 85.15 -21.23 19.11
CA PRO A 4 84.60 -21.96 20.24
C PRO A 4 83.37 -22.76 19.92
N LEU A 5 83.39 -23.93 20.48
CA LEU A 5 82.34 -24.87 20.81
C LEU A 5 81.14 -24.19 21.51
N PHE A 6 79.88 -24.56 21.11
CA PHE A 6 78.84 -25.12 21.94
C PHE A 6 77.57 -25.32 21.08
N ALA A 7 77.27 -26.59 20.80
CA ALA A 7 75.97 -26.98 20.27
C ALA A 7 75.00 -27.23 21.42
N PRO A 8 73.76 -26.73 21.35
CA PRO A 8 72.73 -27.09 22.33
C PRO A 8 72.14 -28.47 22.01
N ARG A 9 72.04 -29.29 23.03
CA ARG A 9 71.47 -30.63 23.04
C ARG A 9 69.93 -30.52 22.69
N SER A 10 69.53 -31.33 21.71
CA SER A 10 68.15 -31.61 21.41
C SER A 10 67.45 -32.36 22.56
N SER A 11 66.43 -31.80 23.15
CA SER A 11 65.53 -32.49 24.07
C SER A 11 64.66 -33.48 23.30
N PRO A 12 64.37 -34.69 23.81
CA PRO A 12 63.48 -35.64 23.14
C PRO A 12 62.03 -35.14 23.16
N GLY A 13 61.50 -35.01 21.97
CA GLY A 13 60.12 -34.63 21.79
C GLY A 13 59.19 -35.60 22.51
N ARG A 14 58.35 -35.07 23.44
CA ARG A 14 57.23 -35.83 24.05
C ARG A 14 56.25 -36.15 22.94
N ARG A 15 56.17 -37.41 22.54
CA ARG A 15 55.09 -37.93 21.69
C ARG A 15 53.76 -37.74 22.44
N ARG A 16 52.87 -36.98 21.87
CA ARG A 16 51.50 -36.86 22.42
C ARG A 16 50.81 -38.24 22.35
N PRO A 17 50.10 -38.66 23.41
CA PRO A 17 49.42 -39.95 23.40
C PRO A 17 48.34 -39.99 22.32
N PRO A 18 48.12 -41.13 21.67
CA PRO A 18 47.19 -41.25 20.53
C PRO A 18 45.73 -40.80 20.85
N TRP A 19 45.30 -40.88 22.11
CA TRP A 19 43.99 -40.44 22.55
C TRP A 19 43.88 -38.88 22.51
N ALA A 20 44.92 -38.12 22.69
CA ALA A 20 44.89 -36.65 22.61
C ALA A 20 44.66 -36.17 21.15
N VAL A 21 45.11 -36.94 20.15
CA VAL A 21 44.84 -36.68 18.74
C VAL A 21 43.38 -37.02 18.43
N LEU A 22 42.83 -38.11 18.99
CA LEU A 22 41.44 -38.53 18.81
C LEU A 22 40.49 -37.53 19.43
N VAL A 23 40.75 -37.04 20.66
CA VAL A 23 39.92 -36.01 21.32
C VAL A 23 39.97 -34.70 20.53
N GLY A 24 41.12 -34.29 20.00
CA GLY A 24 41.27 -33.13 19.16
C GLY A 24 40.43 -33.24 17.87
N LEU A 25 40.44 -34.43 17.24
CA LEU A 25 39.65 -34.68 16.00
C LEU A 25 38.15 -34.67 16.27
N VAL A 26 37.71 -35.28 17.39
CA VAL A 26 36.28 -35.27 17.80
C VAL A 26 35.79 -33.87 18.12
N LEU A 27 36.62 -33.04 18.79
CA LEU A 27 36.27 -31.65 19.08
C LEU A 27 36.20 -30.77 17.80
N VAL A 28 37.13 -31.00 16.85
CA VAL A 28 37.09 -30.29 15.54
C VAL A 28 35.86 -30.71 14.74
N VAL A 29 35.52 -32.00 14.68
CA VAL A 29 34.33 -32.50 13.99
C VAL A 29 33.06 -31.98 14.65
N ALA A 30 33.00 -31.94 15.99
CA ALA A 30 31.87 -31.35 16.72
C ALA A 30 31.74 -29.84 16.46
N PHE A 31 32.88 -29.12 16.46
CA PHE A 31 32.89 -27.67 16.21
C PHE A 31 32.50 -27.32 14.75
N VAL A 32 33.01 -28.10 13.80
CA VAL A 32 32.61 -27.98 12.39
C VAL A 32 31.15 -28.36 12.21
N GLY A 33 30.67 -29.41 12.86
CA GLY A 33 29.26 -29.79 12.85
C GLY A 33 28.33 -28.72 13.39
N VAL A 34 28.70 -28.08 14.50
CA VAL A 34 27.95 -26.97 15.09
C VAL A 34 28.06 -25.71 14.21
N ALA A 35 29.24 -25.41 13.65
CA ALA A 35 29.39 -24.27 12.75
C ALA A 35 28.67 -24.46 11.43
N VAL A 36 28.70 -25.64 10.82
CA VAL A 36 27.96 -25.97 9.58
C VAL A 36 26.47 -26.04 9.85
N GLY A 37 26.08 -26.66 10.96
CA GLY A 37 24.66 -26.68 11.40
C GLY A 37 24.13 -25.29 11.72
N GLY A 38 24.91 -24.47 12.45
CA GLY A 38 24.59 -23.08 12.75
C GLY A 38 24.55 -22.20 11.49
N TYR A 39 25.48 -22.41 10.56
CA TYR A 39 25.51 -21.73 9.27
C TYR A 39 24.32 -22.17 8.37
N ALA A 40 24.02 -23.47 8.34
CA ALA A 40 22.88 -23.99 7.59
C ALA A 40 21.54 -23.56 8.19
N LEU A 41 21.43 -23.54 9.54
CA LEU A 41 20.29 -22.94 10.24
C LEU A 41 20.24 -21.43 10.06
N GLY A 42 21.36 -20.73 10.16
CA GLY A 42 21.42 -19.29 9.89
C GLY A 42 21.06 -18.94 8.44
N LYS A 43 21.53 -19.74 7.47
CA LYS A 43 21.06 -19.60 6.07
C LYS A 43 19.59 -19.98 5.89
N ARG A 44 19.09 -20.99 6.60
CA ARG A 44 17.63 -21.30 6.59
C ARG A 44 16.82 -20.17 7.24
N PHE A 45 17.32 -19.52 8.28
CA PHE A 45 16.67 -18.33 8.87
C PHE A 45 16.88 -17.05 8.04
N GLN A 46 17.96 -16.95 7.25
CA GLN A 46 18.15 -15.87 6.25
C GLN A 46 17.50 -16.18 4.90
N GLN A 47 17.21 -17.44 4.60
CA GLN A 47 16.52 -17.94 3.41
C GLN A 47 15.15 -18.53 3.70
N ALA A 48 14.67 -18.54 4.94
CA ALA A 48 13.23 -18.58 5.18
C ALA A 48 12.73 -17.30 4.52
N ASP A 49 12.30 -17.47 3.28
CA ASP A 49 11.54 -16.44 2.58
C ASP A 49 10.47 -16.01 3.59
N PRO A 50 10.51 -14.77 4.11
CA PRO A 50 9.48 -14.30 5.04
C PRO A 50 8.07 -14.38 4.41
N TRP A 51 8.02 -14.85 3.17
CA TRP A 51 6.89 -15.00 2.26
C TRP A 51 6.49 -16.46 2.04
N ASP A 52 6.87 -17.37 2.93
CA ASP A 52 6.33 -18.73 2.87
C ASP A 52 4.79 -18.64 2.85
N PRO A 53 4.14 -19.03 1.76
CA PRO A 53 2.66 -18.98 1.62
C PRO A 53 1.95 -19.70 2.76
N PHE A 54 2.57 -20.72 3.35
CA PHE A 54 2.08 -21.43 4.52
C PHE A 54 2.09 -20.56 5.78
N LEU A 55 3.11 -19.74 5.99
CA LEU A 55 3.19 -18.83 7.12
C LEU A 55 2.18 -17.70 6.97
N LEU A 56 2.03 -17.14 5.77
CA LEU A 56 1.02 -16.12 5.49
C LEU A 56 -0.39 -16.69 5.68
N ARG A 57 -0.66 -17.89 5.16
CA ARG A 57 -1.95 -18.57 5.34
C ARG A 57 -2.23 -18.85 6.81
N ALA A 58 -1.28 -19.44 7.54
CA ALA A 58 -1.41 -19.67 8.98
C ALA A 58 -1.59 -18.37 9.78
N TYR A 59 -1.07 -17.27 9.28
CA TYR A 59 -1.24 -15.94 9.87
C TYR A 59 -2.64 -15.39 9.59
N LEU A 60 -3.16 -15.54 8.38
CA LEU A 60 -4.52 -15.12 8.01
C LEU A 60 -5.61 -15.99 8.63
N ASP A 61 -5.32 -17.30 8.85
CA ASP A 61 -6.23 -18.25 9.49
C ASP A 61 -6.26 -18.11 11.03
N ARG A 62 -5.36 -17.32 11.64
CA ARG A 62 -5.45 -17.01 13.08
C ARG A 62 -6.77 -16.33 13.38
N PRO A 63 -7.45 -16.71 14.47
CA PRO A 63 -8.57 -15.92 14.96
C PRO A 63 -8.13 -14.45 15.05
N LEU A 64 -8.94 -13.55 14.52
CA LEU A 64 -8.72 -12.13 14.77
C LEU A 64 -8.61 -11.94 16.27
N ASP A 65 -7.54 -11.32 16.73
CA ASP A 65 -7.58 -10.68 18.04
C ASP A 65 -8.68 -9.61 17.94
N THR A 66 -9.85 -9.95 18.45
CA THR A 66 -11.04 -9.09 18.38
C THR A 66 -10.95 -7.92 19.34
N SER A 67 -9.83 -7.76 20.06
CA SER A 67 -9.56 -6.53 20.80
C SER A 67 -9.42 -5.39 19.77
N PRO A 68 -10.39 -4.46 19.69
CA PRO A 68 -10.32 -3.39 18.69
C PRO A 68 -9.06 -2.57 18.94
N PRO A 69 -8.38 -2.11 17.87
CA PRO A 69 -7.31 -1.14 18.02
C PRO A 69 -7.80 0.01 18.89
N GLY A 70 -7.06 0.38 19.94
CA GLY A 70 -7.46 1.39 20.92
C GLY A 70 -7.83 2.76 20.32
N HIS A 71 -7.55 2.96 19.03
CA HIS A 71 -7.89 4.16 18.25
C HIS A 71 -9.12 3.99 17.32
N GLY A 72 -9.78 2.82 17.31
CA GLY A 72 -10.83 2.45 16.36
C GLY A 72 -10.25 2.13 14.95
N PHE A 73 -10.94 1.26 14.21
CA PHE A 73 -10.57 0.89 12.84
C PHE A 73 -11.50 1.59 11.84
N TRP A 74 -10.93 2.30 10.85
CA TRP A 74 -11.68 3.07 9.89
C TRP A 74 -11.95 2.31 8.60
N ILE A 75 -13.12 2.57 8.03
CA ILE A 75 -13.44 2.25 6.64
C ILE A 75 -13.68 3.58 5.93
N ALA A 76 -12.78 3.91 4.99
CA ALA A 76 -12.93 5.02 4.07
C ALA A 76 -13.31 4.52 2.68
N GLY A 77 -13.99 5.33 1.89
CA GLY A 77 -14.28 5.02 0.50
C GLY A 77 -14.03 6.23 -0.40
N TYR A 78 -13.49 5.99 -1.59
CA TYR A 78 -13.31 7.02 -2.60
C TYR A 78 -14.56 7.18 -3.45
N TYR A 79 -15.12 8.38 -3.43
CA TYR A 79 -16.19 8.82 -4.32
C TYR A 79 -15.59 9.51 -5.55
N VAL A 80 -16.11 9.16 -6.73
CA VAL A 80 -15.79 9.85 -7.99
C VAL A 80 -17.06 10.41 -8.62
N ASP A 81 -16.96 11.58 -9.25
CA ASP A 81 -18.11 12.31 -9.80
C ASP A 81 -18.51 11.92 -11.24
N TYR A 82 -17.63 11.19 -11.92
CA TYR A 82 -17.83 10.75 -13.30
C TYR A 82 -18.55 9.40 -13.44
N ASP A 83 -18.95 8.78 -12.32
CA ASP A 83 -19.68 7.52 -12.30
C ASP A 83 -20.84 7.59 -11.28
N SER A 84 -22.07 7.51 -11.78
CA SER A 84 -23.27 7.61 -10.95
C SER A 84 -23.39 6.49 -9.91
N THR A 85 -22.83 5.31 -10.18
CA THR A 85 -22.81 4.19 -9.22
C THR A 85 -22.03 4.54 -7.96
N SER A 86 -21.01 5.39 -8.07
CA SER A 86 -20.21 5.85 -6.93
C SER A 86 -21.03 6.73 -5.98
N LEU A 87 -21.85 7.64 -6.49
CA LEU A 87 -22.75 8.46 -5.67
C LEU A 87 -23.82 7.62 -5.00
N GLU A 88 -24.39 6.66 -5.71
CA GLU A 88 -25.39 5.74 -5.16
C GLU A 88 -24.79 4.92 -4.02
N ALA A 89 -23.60 4.34 -4.21
CA ALA A 89 -22.87 3.63 -3.17
C ALA A 89 -22.65 4.50 -1.93
N VAL A 90 -22.22 5.76 -2.08
CA VAL A 90 -22.07 6.70 -0.95
C VAL A 90 -23.38 6.86 -0.19
N LYS A 91 -24.51 7.08 -0.89
CA LYS A 91 -25.83 7.30 -0.25
C LYS A 91 -26.31 6.07 0.52
N ILE A 92 -26.18 4.89 -0.09
CA ILE A 92 -26.65 3.63 0.50
C ILE A 92 -25.72 3.18 1.65
N ARG A 93 -24.40 3.40 1.52
CA ARG A 93 -23.38 2.86 2.42
C ARG A 93 -22.83 3.87 3.44
N SER A 94 -23.40 5.05 3.54
CA SER A 94 -22.96 6.11 4.44
C SER A 94 -22.78 5.66 5.90
N ASN A 95 -23.62 4.75 6.40
CA ASN A 95 -23.52 4.21 7.75
C ASN A 95 -22.43 3.14 7.94
N HIS A 96 -21.85 2.66 6.84
CA HIS A 96 -20.78 1.64 6.87
C HIS A 96 -19.39 2.24 6.73
N MET A 97 -19.28 3.55 6.53
CA MET A 97 -18.04 4.28 6.35
C MET A 97 -17.84 5.34 7.42
N ASP A 98 -16.60 5.55 7.82
CA ASP A 98 -16.19 6.62 8.72
C ASP A 98 -15.79 7.89 7.95
N GLN A 99 -15.37 7.71 6.68
CA GLN A 99 -14.89 8.77 5.84
C GLN A 99 -15.21 8.52 4.35
N VAL A 100 -15.58 9.59 3.66
CA VAL A 100 -15.66 9.64 2.20
C VAL A 100 -14.61 10.60 1.69
N VAL A 101 -13.70 10.09 0.85
CA VAL A 101 -12.71 10.88 0.13
C VAL A 101 -13.30 11.25 -1.22
N ILE A 102 -13.44 12.53 -1.48
CA ILE A 102 -14.13 13.07 -2.65
C ILE A 102 -13.08 13.42 -3.69
N PHE A 103 -13.00 12.59 -4.74
CA PHE A 103 -12.12 12.79 -5.88
C PHE A 103 -12.81 13.73 -6.89
N GLY A 104 -12.33 14.99 -6.99
CA GLY A 104 -13.03 15.94 -7.83
C GLY A 104 -12.25 17.19 -8.23
N TYR A 105 -11.07 17.43 -7.66
CA TYR A 105 -10.29 18.63 -7.98
C TYR A 105 -8.88 18.33 -8.45
N GLY A 106 -8.47 19.03 -9.51
CA GLY A 106 -7.12 19.05 -10.02
C GLY A 106 -6.58 20.49 -10.08
N PHE A 107 -5.38 20.64 -10.59
CA PHE A 107 -4.75 21.93 -10.84
C PHE A 107 -4.24 22.04 -12.26
N ASP A 108 -4.20 23.27 -12.77
CA ASP A 108 -3.36 23.59 -13.92
C ASP A 108 -1.94 23.99 -13.47
N ARG A 109 -1.04 24.19 -14.46
CA ARG A 109 0.36 24.60 -14.20
C ARG A 109 0.51 25.97 -13.57
N GLN A 110 -0.55 26.76 -13.52
CA GLN A 110 -0.59 28.07 -12.87
C GLN A 110 -1.13 27.98 -11.45
N GLY A 111 -1.51 26.79 -10.96
CA GLY A 111 -2.09 26.58 -9.63
C GLY A 111 -3.55 26.97 -9.54
N ASN A 112 -4.22 27.21 -10.68
CA ASN A 112 -5.66 27.39 -10.68
C ASN A 112 -6.35 26.04 -10.50
N LEU A 113 -7.47 26.07 -9.77
CA LEU A 113 -8.25 24.86 -9.51
C LEU A 113 -9.05 24.47 -10.76
N ILE A 114 -8.91 23.21 -11.14
CA ILE A 114 -9.74 22.53 -12.12
C ILE A 114 -10.64 21.60 -11.34
N GLY A 115 -11.94 21.74 -11.42
CA GLY A 115 -12.84 20.88 -10.66
C GLY A 115 -14.29 21.11 -10.99
N LYS A 116 -15.12 20.21 -10.50
CA LYS A 116 -16.51 20.12 -10.83
C LYS A 116 -17.43 20.54 -9.67
N ASP A 117 -18.68 20.47 -9.97
CA ASP A 117 -19.83 21.02 -9.30
C ASP A 117 -19.83 20.81 -7.77
N GLN A 118 -19.72 21.93 -7.05
CA GLN A 118 -19.82 22.00 -5.59
C GLN A 118 -21.17 21.45 -5.07
N LEU A 119 -22.23 21.41 -5.88
CA LEU A 119 -23.56 20.94 -5.49
C LEU A 119 -23.58 19.45 -5.21
N LEU A 120 -22.84 18.64 -5.99
CA LEU A 120 -22.74 17.19 -5.76
C LEU A 120 -22.06 16.88 -4.43
N ILE A 121 -21.03 17.64 -4.08
CA ILE A 121 -20.30 17.47 -2.81
C ILE A 121 -21.19 17.82 -1.61
N LYS A 122 -22.02 18.85 -1.72
CA LYS A 122 -23.01 19.22 -0.71
C LYS A 122 -24.12 18.17 -0.57
N GLY A 123 -24.41 17.43 -1.64
CA GLY A 123 -25.38 16.33 -1.64
C GLY A 123 -24.92 15.05 -0.91
N ILE A 124 -23.64 14.94 -0.58
CA ILE A 124 -23.13 13.84 0.24
C ILE A 124 -23.46 14.15 1.71
N THR A 125 -24.59 13.63 2.16
CA THR A 125 -25.08 13.77 3.53
C THR A 125 -24.84 12.48 4.29
N GLY A 126 -24.62 12.58 5.60
CA GLY A 126 -24.42 11.42 6.48
C GLY A 126 -23.47 11.75 7.63
N LYS A 127 -23.18 10.76 8.48
CA LYS A 127 -22.30 10.93 9.64
C LYS A 127 -20.80 10.82 9.30
N GLN A 128 -20.48 10.31 8.10
CA GLN A 128 -19.11 10.14 7.65
C GLN A 128 -18.41 11.50 7.47
N LYS A 129 -17.13 11.55 7.80
CA LYS A 129 -16.29 12.72 7.53
C LYS A 129 -16.07 12.86 6.03
N ARG A 130 -16.27 14.06 5.49
CA ARG A 130 -15.95 14.39 4.11
C ARG A 130 -14.53 14.93 4.04
N VAL A 131 -13.72 14.36 3.16
CA VAL A 131 -12.36 14.80 2.85
C VAL A 131 -12.29 15.12 1.37
N LEU A 132 -11.78 16.28 1.03
CA LEU A 132 -11.69 16.73 -0.34
C LEU A 132 -10.31 16.42 -0.90
N LEU A 133 -10.27 15.72 -2.03
CA LEU A 133 -9.03 15.34 -2.69
C LEU A 133 -8.65 16.38 -3.74
N PHE A 134 -7.36 16.75 -3.74
CA PHE A 134 -6.73 17.62 -4.73
C PHE A 134 -5.54 16.90 -5.37
N GLY A 135 -5.62 16.71 -6.68
CA GLY A 135 -4.60 16.03 -7.47
C GLY A 135 -3.92 16.94 -8.50
N ASN A 136 -2.83 16.47 -9.09
CA ASN A 136 -2.24 17.08 -10.29
C ASN A 136 -2.79 16.48 -11.58
N LEU A 137 -4.07 16.03 -11.54
CA LEU A 137 -4.74 15.41 -12.66
C LEU A 137 -5.23 16.48 -13.64
N THR A 138 -4.71 16.44 -14.86
CA THR A 138 -5.10 17.34 -15.97
C THR A 138 -5.43 16.49 -17.20
N ASN A 139 -6.62 16.67 -17.77
CA ASN A 139 -7.08 15.91 -18.94
C ASN A 139 -6.97 14.38 -18.77
N GLY A 140 -7.24 13.86 -17.58
CA GLY A 140 -7.21 12.42 -17.29
C GLY A 140 -5.82 11.84 -17.06
N THR A 141 -4.77 12.68 -16.95
CA THR A 141 -3.39 12.26 -16.71
C THR A 141 -2.79 13.03 -15.52
N PHE A 142 -2.04 12.35 -14.68
CA PHE A 142 -1.24 13.00 -13.63
C PHE A 142 -0.05 13.72 -14.27
N ASP A 143 -0.19 15.05 -14.41
CA ASP A 143 0.80 15.89 -15.09
C ASP A 143 1.94 16.26 -14.15
N LYS A 144 3.12 15.70 -14.42
CA LYS A 144 4.35 15.96 -13.66
C LYS A 144 4.77 17.42 -13.65
N ASP A 145 4.51 18.15 -14.75
CA ASP A 145 4.90 19.57 -14.87
C ASP A 145 4.00 20.45 -14.00
N THR A 146 2.71 20.10 -13.84
CA THR A 146 1.81 20.73 -12.89
C THR A 146 2.28 20.52 -11.46
N ALA A 147 2.64 19.27 -11.09
CA ALA A 147 3.19 19.00 -9.77
C ALA A 147 4.48 19.81 -9.53
N HIS A 148 5.42 19.77 -10.47
CA HIS A 148 6.66 20.52 -10.41
C HIS A 148 6.44 22.02 -10.19
N ALA A 149 5.55 22.64 -10.98
CA ALA A 149 5.24 24.07 -10.87
C ALA A 149 4.68 24.43 -9.49
N ILE A 150 3.73 23.65 -8.96
CA ILE A 150 3.17 23.87 -7.62
C ILE A 150 4.23 23.73 -6.53
N LEU A 151 5.15 22.79 -6.68
CA LEU A 151 6.15 22.47 -5.65
C LEU A 151 7.33 23.43 -5.65
N THR A 152 7.68 24.05 -6.78
CA THR A 152 8.92 24.81 -6.96
C THR A 152 8.74 26.30 -7.22
N ASP A 153 7.59 26.75 -7.77
CA ASP A 153 7.27 28.16 -7.94
C ASP A 153 6.40 28.68 -6.77
N SER A 154 6.94 29.61 -5.99
CA SER A 154 6.26 30.13 -4.80
C SER A 154 4.90 30.79 -5.11
N ARG A 155 4.74 31.47 -6.25
CA ARG A 155 3.49 32.14 -6.63
C ARG A 155 2.43 31.13 -7.02
N VAL A 156 2.83 30.07 -7.75
CA VAL A 156 1.96 28.96 -8.12
C VAL A 156 1.52 28.19 -6.87
N GLN A 157 2.47 27.91 -5.97
CA GLN A 157 2.19 27.26 -4.69
C GLN A 157 1.24 28.09 -3.82
N ASP A 158 1.46 29.41 -3.71
CA ASP A 158 0.58 30.29 -2.94
C ASP A 158 -0.86 30.21 -3.45
N ARG A 159 -1.04 30.26 -4.76
CA ARG A 159 -2.35 30.16 -5.39
C ARG A 159 -3.00 28.80 -5.15
N ALA A 160 -2.26 27.71 -5.31
CA ALA A 160 -2.76 26.37 -5.07
C ALA A 160 -3.19 26.20 -3.60
N VAL A 161 -2.38 26.63 -2.63
CA VAL A 161 -2.72 26.57 -1.21
C VAL A 161 -3.97 27.40 -0.90
N GLN A 162 -4.09 28.63 -1.43
CA GLN A 162 -5.28 29.46 -1.25
C GLN A 162 -6.52 28.78 -1.82
N ASN A 163 -6.45 28.21 -3.01
CA ASN A 163 -7.55 27.50 -3.63
C ASN A 163 -7.99 26.27 -2.80
N ILE A 164 -7.03 25.50 -2.29
CA ILE A 164 -7.32 24.37 -1.39
C ILE A 164 -8.11 24.84 -0.17
N ILE A 165 -7.59 25.85 0.52
CA ILE A 165 -8.19 26.37 1.76
C ILE A 165 -9.58 26.93 1.50
N GLN A 166 -9.74 27.87 0.56
CA GLN A 166 -11.02 28.51 0.28
C GLN A 166 -12.11 27.52 -0.15
N THR A 167 -11.73 26.55 -1.00
CA THR A 167 -12.67 25.52 -1.45
C THR A 167 -13.08 24.61 -0.29
N SER A 168 -12.13 24.19 0.52
CA SER A 168 -12.38 23.31 1.66
C SER A 168 -13.26 23.95 2.73
N GLU A 169 -13.02 25.23 3.05
CA GLU A 169 -13.84 26.03 3.96
C GLU A 169 -15.25 26.24 3.42
N SER A 170 -15.38 26.62 2.13
CA SER A 170 -16.70 26.88 1.50
C SER A 170 -17.61 25.63 1.47
N LEU A 171 -17.01 24.46 1.41
CA LEU A 171 -17.70 23.16 1.38
C LEU A 171 -17.86 22.53 2.78
N GLY A 172 -17.24 23.11 3.82
CA GLY A 172 -17.31 22.61 5.18
C GLY A 172 -16.84 21.19 5.32
N VAL A 173 -15.70 20.84 4.69
CA VAL A 173 -15.12 19.49 4.77
C VAL A 173 -14.27 19.32 6.02
N ALA A 174 -14.13 18.08 6.49
CA ALA A 174 -13.36 17.77 7.68
C ALA A 174 -11.83 17.72 7.45
N GLY A 175 -11.43 17.67 6.18
CA GLY A 175 -10.01 17.59 5.83
C GLY A 175 -9.76 17.60 4.33
N VAL A 176 -8.48 17.56 4.02
CA VAL A 176 -7.92 17.58 2.67
C VAL A 176 -7.06 16.35 2.46
N GLN A 177 -7.10 15.80 1.26
CA GLN A 177 -6.17 14.80 0.78
C GLN A 177 -5.42 15.33 -0.44
N ILE A 178 -4.10 15.23 -0.43
CA ILE A 178 -3.26 15.51 -1.60
C ILE A 178 -2.97 14.18 -2.30
N ASP A 179 -3.28 14.16 -3.60
CA ASP A 179 -3.08 13.03 -4.49
C ASP A 179 -2.22 13.47 -5.67
N PHE A 180 -0.95 13.81 -5.37
CA PHE A 180 0.01 14.16 -6.40
C PHE A 180 0.78 12.93 -6.81
N GLU A 181 0.61 12.55 -8.08
CA GLU A 181 1.26 11.39 -8.66
C GLU A 181 2.23 11.79 -9.77
N ASN A 182 3.14 10.88 -10.13
CA ASN A 182 4.16 11.13 -11.15
C ASN A 182 5.01 12.40 -10.86
N ILE A 183 5.24 12.71 -9.59
CA ILE A 183 6.06 13.85 -9.18
C ILE A 183 7.51 13.60 -9.63
N PRO A 184 8.22 14.59 -10.22
CA PRO A 184 9.64 14.46 -10.49
C PRO A 184 10.41 14.06 -9.22
N ASN A 185 11.27 13.05 -9.30
CA ASN A 185 11.93 12.50 -8.11
C ASN A 185 12.83 13.53 -7.41
N ASP A 186 13.37 14.50 -8.14
CA ASP A 186 14.17 15.61 -7.63
C ASP A 186 13.35 16.58 -6.76
N ASP A 187 12.04 16.59 -6.90
CA ASP A 187 11.12 17.43 -6.12
C ASP A 187 10.75 16.83 -4.76
N ARG A 188 11.35 15.70 -4.36
CA ARG A 188 11.08 15.00 -3.08
C ARG A 188 11.09 15.95 -1.87
N ASN A 189 12.09 16.79 -1.76
CA ASN A 189 12.21 17.74 -0.66
C ASN A 189 11.18 18.89 -0.77
N ALA A 190 10.90 19.34 -1.99
CA ALA A 190 9.90 20.37 -2.26
C ALA A 190 8.49 19.85 -1.92
N TYR A 191 8.19 18.60 -2.26
CA TYR A 191 6.91 17.97 -1.90
C TYR A 191 6.74 17.87 -0.38
N THR A 192 7.76 17.43 0.34
CA THR A 192 7.75 17.38 1.81
C THR A 192 7.53 18.79 2.42
N ALA A 193 8.19 19.82 1.89
CA ALA A 193 8.05 21.20 2.34
C ALA A 193 6.64 21.75 2.06
N PHE A 194 6.09 21.49 0.88
CA PHE A 194 4.71 21.84 0.53
C PHE A 194 3.70 21.23 1.51
N LEU A 195 3.80 19.94 1.80
CA LEU A 195 2.91 19.26 2.75
C LEU A 195 3.04 19.84 4.17
N LYS A 196 4.24 20.18 4.61
CA LYS A 196 4.46 20.84 5.90
C LYS A 196 3.78 22.20 5.98
N ARG A 197 3.90 23.02 4.93
CA ARG A 197 3.21 24.30 4.82
C ARG A 197 1.69 24.11 4.87
N LEU A 198 1.16 23.23 4.01
CA LEU A 198 -0.27 22.96 3.93
C LEU A 198 -0.83 22.44 5.26
N LYS A 199 -0.08 21.57 5.96
CA LYS A 199 -0.46 21.09 7.30
C LYS A 199 -0.63 22.24 8.30
N THR A 200 0.25 23.23 8.28
CA THR A 200 0.14 24.40 9.16
C THR A 200 -1.15 25.17 8.88
N GLU A 201 -1.44 25.44 7.60
CA GLU A 201 -2.64 26.17 7.18
C GLU A 201 -3.94 25.45 7.55
N LEU A 202 -3.99 24.13 7.30
CA LEU A 202 -5.16 23.31 7.61
C LEU A 202 -5.38 23.14 9.12
N SER A 203 -4.29 23.00 9.90
CA SER A 203 -4.39 22.85 11.35
C SER A 203 -4.95 24.10 12.01
N ALA A 204 -4.61 25.29 11.54
CA ALA A 204 -5.17 26.57 12.01
C ALA A 204 -6.70 26.65 11.81
N ARG A 205 -7.25 25.79 10.96
CA ARG A 205 -8.68 25.71 10.61
C ARG A 205 -9.35 24.43 11.10
N SER A 206 -8.70 23.66 11.97
CA SER A 206 -9.17 22.37 12.47
C SER A 206 -9.48 21.33 11.37
N MET A 207 -8.82 21.46 10.23
CA MET A 207 -8.92 20.49 9.12
C MET A 207 -7.75 19.51 9.15
N SER A 208 -8.00 18.25 8.85
CA SER A 208 -6.97 17.22 8.73
C SER A 208 -6.28 17.27 7.36
N LEU A 209 -5.00 16.90 7.33
CA LEU A 209 -4.24 16.65 6.10
C LEU A 209 -3.98 15.16 5.94
N SER A 210 -4.29 14.63 4.79
CA SER A 210 -3.87 13.29 4.35
C SER A 210 -3.21 13.33 2.97
N ILE A 211 -2.53 12.27 2.60
CA ILE A 211 -2.04 12.05 1.23
C ILE A 211 -2.48 10.68 0.72
N ALA A 212 -2.61 10.54 -0.60
CA ALA A 212 -2.54 9.27 -1.29
C ALA A 212 -1.12 9.09 -1.83
N ALA A 213 -0.49 7.96 -1.54
CA ALA A 213 0.90 7.70 -1.89
C ALA A 213 1.03 6.37 -2.62
N ALA A 214 1.83 6.33 -3.68
CA ALA A 214 2.18 5.10 -4.37
C ALA A 214 2.81 4.10 -3.40
N ALA A 215 2.45 2.81 -3.52
CA ALA A 215 2.98 1.76 -2.66
C ALA A 215 4.49 1.60 -2.81
N LYS A 216 5.17 1.41 -1.69
CA LYS A 216 6.63 1.19 -1.63
C LYS A 216 6.93 0.02 -0.68
N VAL A 217 7.93 -0.78 -1.03
CA VAL A 217 8.45 -1.86 -0.19
C VAL A 217 9.84 -1.54 0.39
N SER A 218 10.37 -0.38 0.05
CA SER A 218 11.66 0.16 0.53
C SER A 218 11.72 1.66 0.24
N ASP A 219 12.72 2.40 0.74
CA ASP A 219 12.91 3.83 0.41
C ASP A 219 13.49 4.03 -1.01
N SER A 220 12.76 3.55 -2.02
CA SER A 220 13.09 3.91 -3.40
C SER A 220 12.96 5.42 -3.60
N LYS A 221 13.99 6.02 -4.21
CA LYS A 221 14.03 7.44 -4.60
C LYS A 221 13.79 7.65 -6.09
N THR A 222 13.38 6.60 -6.78
CA THR A 222 13.14 6.59 -8.22
C THR A 222 11.79 5.96 -8.52
N GLY A 223 11.31 6.15 -9.76
CA GLY A 223 10.03 5.63 -10.22
C GLY A 223 8.85 6.46 -9.74
N TRP A 224 7.64 5.92 -9.88
CA TRP A 224 6.38 6.62 -9.64
C TRP A 224 6.24 7.19 -8.22
N GLY A 225 6.70 6.46 -7.21
CA GLY A 225 6.64 6.86 -5.81
C GLY A 225 7.94 7.48 -5.26
N GLY A 226 8.95 7.74 -6.10
CA GLY A 226 10.29 8.15 -5.66
C GLY A 226 10.32 9.49 -4.92
N ALA A 227 9.46 10.42 -5.30
CA ALA A 227 9.33 11.73 -4.68
C ALA A 227 8.65 11.72 -3.30
N THR A 228 8.00 10.63 -2.88
CA THR A 228 7.36 10.55 -1.56
C THR A 228 8.30 9.97 -0.52
N ASP A 229 8.76 10.80 0.41
CA ASP A 229 9.50 10.37 1.60
C ASP A 229 8.55 9.90 2.69
N TYR A 230 8.37 8.57 2.81
CA TYR A 230 7.44 8.00 3.79
C TYR A 230 7.77 8.42 5.23
N ALA A 231 9.05 8.41 5.61
CA ALA A 231 9.46 8.77 6.96
C ALA A 231 9.19 10.24 7.27
N ALA A 232 9.60 11.15 6.38
CA ALA A 232 9.43 12.59 6.58
C ALA A 232 7.95 13.00 6.48
N VAL A 233 7.23 12.54 5.46
CA VAL A 233 5.82 12.87 5.23
C VAL A 233 4.93 12.24 6.30
N GLY A 234 5.23 11.02 6.74
CA GLY A 234 4.50 10.36 7.83
C GLY A 234 4.53 11.12 9.17
N GLN A 235 5.54 11.95 9.40
CA GLN A 235 5.56 12.85 10.58
C GLN A 235 4.63 14.06 10.42
N ILE A 236 4.41 14.51 9.18
CA ILE A 236 3.68 15.76 8.87
C ILE A 236 2.17 15.51 8.82
N VAL A 237 1.72 14.50 8.08
CA VAL A 237 0.30 14.27 7.79
C VAL A 237 -0.43 13.62 8.96
N ASP A 238 -1.73 13.84 9.05
CA ASP A 238 -2.59 13.16 10.03
C ASP A 238 -2.84 11.71 9.61
N HIS A 239 -3.06 11.46 8.30
CA HIS A 239 -3.27 10.12 7.75
C HIS A 239 -2.50 9.96 6.44
N PHE A 240 -1.92 8.78 6.29
CA PHE A 240 -1.11 8.39 5.15
C PHE A 240 -1.81 7.23 4.43
N TYR A 241 -2.48 7.51 3.32
CA TYR A 241 -3.15 6.50 2.51
C TYR A 241 -2.15 5.90 1.54
N ILE A 242 -2.02 4.59 1.55
CA ILE A 242 -1.12 3.87 0.65
C ILE A 242 -1.96 3.22 -0.44
N MET A 243 -1.74 3.55 -1.68
CA MET A 243 -2.34 2.92 -2.86
C MET A 243 -1.71 1.54 -3.06
N ALA A 244 -2.07 0.57 -2.18
CA ALA A 244 -1.54 -0.79 -2.19
C ALA A 244 -2.26 -1.66 -3.23
N TYR A 245 -2.25 -1.19 -4.47
CA TYR A 245 -2.83 -1.84 -5.65
C TYR A 245 -2.00 -1.46 -6.89
N ASP A 246 -2.38 -2.01 -8.05
CA ASP A 246 -1.62 -1.90 -9.31
C ASP A 246 -0.20 -2.50 -9.22
N GLU A 247 -0.04 -3.58 -8.42
CA GLU A 247 1.16 -4.42 -8.47
C GLU A 247 1.41 -4.90 -9.89
N HIS A 248 0.33 -5.34 -10.56
CA HIS A 248 0.22 -5.49 -12.00
C HIS A 248 -0.92 -4.61 -12.50
N TRP A 249 -0.59 -3.65 -13.34
CA TRP A 249 -1.53 -2.66 -13.81
C TRP A 249 -1.94 -2.91 -15.28
N ARG A 250 -2.98 -2.23 -15.73
CA ARG A 250 -3.62 -2.49 -17.04
C ARG A 250 -2.65 -2.54 -18.22
N ASP A 251 -1.66 -1.65 -18.26
CA ASP A 251 -0.74 -1.53 -19.40
C ASP A 251 0.62 -2.20 -19.12
N GLY A 252 0.71 -3.02 -18.05
CA GLY A 252 1.83 -3.86 -17.68
C GLY A 252 1.59 -5.35 -17.98
N GLU A 253 2.45 -6.19 -17.42
CA GLU A 253 2.33 -7.64 -17.53
C GLU A 253 1.14 -8.15 -16.69
N PRO A 254 0.40 -9.19 -17.17
CA PRO A 254 -0.69 -9.80 -16.42
C PRO A 254 -0.26 -10.35 -15.07
N GLY A 255 -1.07 -10.12 -14.05
CA GLY A 255 -0.82 -10.61 -12.68
C GLY A 255 -1.85 -10.07 -11.70
N PRO A 256 -1.73 -10.43 -10.40
CA PRO A 256 -2.64 -9.96 -9.36
C PRO A 256 -2.57 -8.43 -9.22
N VAL A 257 -3.72 -7.82 -8.98
CA VAL A 257 -3.82 -6.36 -8.77
C VAL A 257 -3.13 -5.95 -7.48
N ALA A 258 -3.23 -6.79 -6.45
CA ALA A 258 -2.66 -6.54 -5.13
C ALA A 258 -2.47 -7.86 -4.37
N SER A 259 -1.39 -8.59 -4.68
CA SER A 259 -1.14 -9.87 -4.01
C SER A 259 -0.89 -9.69 -2.50
N LEU A 260 -1.36 -10.65 -1.70
CA LEU A 260 -1.22 -10.58 -0.24
C LEU A 260 0.26 -10.45 0.21
N PRO A 261 1.21 -11.20 -0.37
CA PRO A 261 2.62 -11.05 0.00
C PRO A 261 3.19 -9.67 -0.32
N TRP A 262 2.78 -9.07 -1.44
CA TRP A 262 3.22 -7.73 -1.80
C TRP A 262 2.60 -6.67 -0.90
N VAL A 263 1.29 -6.74 -0.65
CA VAL A 263 0.58 -5.83 0.27
C VAL A 263 1.22 -5.88 1.67
N GLU A 264 1.54 -7.07 2.16
CA GLU A 264 2.21 -7.20 3.47
C GLU A 264 3.60 -6.56 3.47
N ARG A 265 4.42 -6.73 2.40
CA ARG A 265 5.71 -6.02 2.28
C ARG A 265 5.54 -4.50 2.33
N VAL A 266 4.52 -3.97 1.65
CA VAL A 266 4.18 -2.54 1.69
C VAL A 266 3.86 -2.09 3.11
N ILE A 267 3.01 -2.83 3.82
CA ILE A 267 2.64 -2.52 5.21
C ILE A 267 3.87 -2.56 6.12
N ARG A 268 4.70 -3.59 6.01
CA ARG A 268 5.93 -3.74 6.84
C ARG A 268 6.89 -2.58 6.63
N TYR A 269 7.11 -2.18 5.38
CA TYR A 269 7.94 -1.02 5.11
C TYR A 269 7.35 0.25 5.73
N ALA A 270 6.08 0.52 5.51
CA ALA A 270 5.42 1.72 6.01
C ALA A 270 5.42 1.79 7.54
N THR A 271 5.07 0.69 8.23
CA THR A 271 5.06 0.63 9.70
C THR A 271 6.46 0.67 10.31
N GLY A 272 7.49 0.33 9.54
CA GLY A 272 8.89 0.48 9.94
C GLY A 272 9.40 1.93 9.98
N VAL A 273 8.70 2.87 9.31
CA VAL A 273 9.15 4.26 9.16
C VAL A 273 8.15 5.30 9.65
N MET A 274 6.92 4.92 9.96
CA MET A 274 5.91 5.82 10.54
C MET A 274 4.94 5.08 11.47
N PRO A 275 4.21 5.78 12.36
CA PRO A 275 3.22 5.16 13.23
C PRO A 275 2.10 4.47 12.45
N ALA A 276 1.83 3.21 12.76
CA ALA A 276 0.79 2.40 12.13
C ALA A 276 -0.59 3.08 12.16
N GLN A 277 -0.91 3.78 13.25
CA GLN A 277 -2.17 4.49 13.46
C GLN A 277 -2.40 5.69 12.52
N LYS A 278 -1.39 6.09 11.73
CA LYS A 278 -1.55 7.07 10.67
C LYS A 278 -1.84 6.43 9.30
N ILE A 279 -1.54 5.13 9.15
CA ILE A 279 -1.59 4.43 7.87
C ILE A 279 -3.01 3.96 7.58
N VAL A 280 -3.51 4.27 6.39
CA VAL A 280 -4.74 3.76 5.81
C VAL A 280 -4.39 2.95 4.58
N LEU A 281 -4.73 1.67 4.56
CA LEU A 281 -4.40 0.77 3.46
C LEU A 281 -5.41 0.91 2.32
N GLY A 282 -4.96 1.28 1.13
CA GLY A 282 -5.78 1.25 -0.08
C GLY A 282 -6.10 -0.19 -0.49
N VAL A 283 -7.36 -0.46 -0.75
CA VAL A 283 -7.87 -1.79 -1.15
C VAL A 283 -8.59 -1.65 -2.50
N PRO A 284 -8.17 -2.39 -3.54
CA PRO A 284 -8.81 -2.32 -4.84
C PRO A 284 -10.15 -3.05 -4.84
N LEU A 285 -11.15 -2.44 -5.49
CA LEU A 285 -12.45 -3.05 -5.77
C LEU A 285 -12.62 -3.31 -7.28
N TYR A 286 -11.52 -3.55 -7.99
CA TYR A 286 -11.46 -3.72 -9.43
C TYR A 286 -10.41 -4.76 -9.82
N GLY A 287 -10.52 -5.24 -11.04
CA GLY A 287 -9.55 -6.14 -11.65
C GLY A 287 -9.23 -5.75 -13.08
N TYR A 288 -8.28 -6.44 -13.65
CA TYR A 288 -7.86 -6.24 -15.03
C TYR A 288 -8.08 -7.48 -15.89
N GLU A 289 -8.31 -7.25 -17.16
CA GLU A 289 -8.35 -8.22 -18.24
C GLU A 289 -7.33 -7.80 -19.30
N TRP A 290 -6.40 -8.67 -19.61
CA TRP A 290 -5.39 -8.46 -20.65
C TRP A 290 -5.64 -9.36 -21.83
N GLY A 291 -5.38 -8.85 -23.03
CA GLY A 291 -5.20 -9.69 -24.19
C GLY A 291 -3.86 -10.43 -24.10
N THR A 292 -3.82 -11.70 -24.42
CA THR A 292 -2.54 -12.45 -24.41
C THR A 292 -1.56 -11.98 -25.50
N ASP A 293 -2.04 -11.15 -26.43
CA ASP A 293 -1.24 -10.43 -27.43
C ASP A 293 -0.82 -9.02 -26.96
N GLY A 294 -1.09 -8.66 -25.69
CA GLY A 294 -0.81 -7.36 -25.09
C GLY A 294 -1.75 -6.24 -25.52
N LYS A 295 -2.87 -6.54 -26.23
CA LYS A 295 -3.80 -5.55 -26.75
C LYS A 295 -5.15 -5.59 -26.07
N ASN A 296 -5.87 -4.47 -26.20
CA ASN A 296 -7.24 -4.34 -25.69
C ASN A 296 -7.38 -4.67 -24.20
N ASN A 297 -6.39 -4.26 -23.40
CA ASN A 297 -6.42 -4.43 -21.95
C ASN A 297 -7.50 -3.56 -21.33
N ARG A 298 -8.19 -4.08 -20.32
CA ARG A 298 -9.37 -3.44 -19.71
C ARG A 298 -9.34 -3.51 -18.20
N ALA A 299 -9.93 -2.50 -17.58
CA ALA A 299 -10.22 -2.49 -16.15
C ALA A 299 -11.73 -2.67 -15.93
N TYR A 300 -12.10 -3.45 -14.94
CA TYR A 300 -13.49 -3.68 -14.54
C TYR A 300 -13.63 -3.60 -13.03
N GLY A 301 -14.62 -2.86 -12.53
CA GLY A 301 -15.05 -2.99 -11.14
C GLY A 301 -15.48 -4.42 -10.82
N SER A 302 -15.33 -4.84 -9.58
CA SER A 302 -15.56 -6.23 -9.15
C SER A 302 -16.95 -6.76 -9.51
N SER A 303 -18.00 -5.95 -9.35
CA SER A 303 -19.37 -6.32 -9.79
C SER A 303 -19.46 -6.59 -11.28
N ARG A 304 -18.80 -5.76 -12.11
CA ARG A 304 -18.77 -5.93 -13.56
C ARG A 304 -17.91 -7.11 -13.99
N MET A 305 -16.79 -7.34 -13.31
CA MET A 305 -15.93 -8.48 -13.56
C MET A 305 -16.67 -9.78 -13.26
N ALA A 306 -17.39 -9.86 -12.14
CA ALA A 306 -18.21 -11.02 -11.79
C ALA A 306 -19.24 -11.33 -12.89
N ARG A 307 -19.94 -10.34 -13.41
CA ARG A 307 -20.87 -10.50 -14.56
C ARG A 307 -20.14 -11.02 -15.79
N ARG A 308 -19.01 -10.43 -16.15
CA ARG A 308 -18.22 -10.86 -17.31
C ARG A 308 -17.80 -12.32 -17.21
N MET A 309 -17.45 -12.79 -16.00
CA MET A 309 -17.11 -14.20 -15.78
C MET A 309 -18.33 -15.12 -15.95
N THR A 310 -19.54 -14.64 -15.64
CA THR A 310 -20.77 -15.40 -15.90
C THR A 310 -21.09 -15.46 -17.39
N GLU A 311 -20.87 -14.38 -18.14
CA GLU A 311 -21.15 -14.30 -19.59
C GLU A 311 -20.15 -15.12 -20.40
N THR A 312 -18.90 -15.17 -20.02
CA THR A 312 -17.82 -15.86 -20.73
C THR A 312 -17.58 -17.28 -20.23
N THR A 313 -18.17 -17.65 -19.10
CA THR A 313 -18.08 -18.98 -18.47
C THR A 313 -16.67 -19.58 -18.43
N PRO A 314 -15.62 -18.83 -18.04
CA PRO A 314 -14.27 -19.36 -17.94
C PRO A 314 -14.12 -20.28 -16.74
N GLN A 315 -13.07 -21.10 -16.73
CA GLN A 315 -12.64 -21.76 -15.51
C GLN A 315 -11.94 -20.75 -14.60
N VAL A 316 -12.66 -20.22 -13.62
CA VAL A 316 -12.10 -19.34 -12.59
C VAL A 316 -11.32 -20.17 -11.57
N LYS A 317 -10.10 -19.74 -11.26
CA LYS A 317 -9.27 -20.33 -10.21
C LYS A 317 -8.98 -19.27 -9.13
N TRP A 318 -8.99 -19.72 -7.90
CA TRP A 318 -8.47 -18.93 -6.79
C TRP A 318 -6.97 -19.19 -6.65
N ASP A 319 -6.17 -18.12 -6.67
CA ASP A 319 -4.75 -18.23 -6.32
C ASP A 319 -4.61 -17.97 -4.80
N PRO A 320 -4.29 -18.99 -4.00
CA PRO A 320 -4.22 -18.83 -2.54
C PRO A 320 -3.01 -18.04 -2.07
N VAL A 321 -1.98 -17.88 -2.91
CA VAL A 321 -0.80 -17.07 -2.60
C VAL A 321 -1.08 -15.61 -2.86
N ALA A 322 -1.56 -15.30 -4.06
CA ALA A 322 -1.95 -13.94 -4.40
C ALA A 322 -3.16 -13.46 -3.58
N GLY A 323 -4.06 -14.38 -3.20
CA GLY A 323 -5.34 -14.05 -2.56
C GLY A 323 -6.28 -13.35 -3.54
N GLU A 324 -6.25 -13.74 -4.80
CA GLU A 324 -7.08 -13.19 -5.87
C GLU A 324 -7.56 -14.27 -6.84
N ASN A 325 -8.61 -13.98 -7.60
CA ASN A 325 -9.07 -14.86 -8.66
C ASN A 325 -8.26 -14.62 -9.94
N VAL A 326 -8.07 -15.70 -10.69
CA VAL A 326 -7.49 -15.69 -12.04
C VAL A 326 -8.31 -16.57 -12.98
N ALA A 327 -8.44 -16.12 -14.22
CA ALA A 327 -9.05 -16.90 -15.28
C ALA A 327 -8.34 -16.66 -16.62
N THR A 328 -8.26 -17.71 -17.43
CA THR A 328 -7.84 -17.62 -18.84
C THR A 328 -8.99 -18.15 -19.72
N TYR A 329 -9.34 -17.39 -20.73
CA TYR A 329 -10.50 -17.74 -21.59
C TYR A 329 -10.41 -17.10 -22.97
N LYS A 330 -11.26 -17.58 -23.87
CA LYS A 330 -11.33 -17.11 -25.26
C LYS A 330 -12.51 -16.17 -25.44
N THR A 331 -12.29 -15.13 -26.23
CA THR A 331 -13.34 -14.21 -26.69
C THR A 331 -13.25 -14.04 -28.21
N SER A 332 -14.23 -13.36 -28.80
CA SER A 332 -14.16 -12.98 -30.22
C SER A 332 -12.99 -12.04 -30.55
N GLU A 333 -12.42 -11.37 -29.53
CA GLU A 333 -11.29 -10.46 -29.66
C GLU A 333 -9.93 -11.13 -29.35
N GLY A 334 -9.90 -12.45 -29.14
CA GLY A 334 -8.72 -13.24 -28.83
C GLY A 334 -8.72 -13.83 -27.42
N ASP A 335 -7.61 -14.43 -27.07
CA ASP A 335 -7.41 -15.05 -25.76
C ASP A 335 -7.17 -13.98 -24.69
N ARG A 336 -7.73 -14.22 -23.50
CA ARG A 336 -7.71 -13.28 -22.36
C ARG A 336 -7.16 -13.94 -21.12
N ILE A 337 -6.48 -13.16 -20.28
CA ILE A 337 -6.20 -13.47 -18.89
C ILE A 337 -6.78 -12.37 -18.03
N ALA A 338 -7.45 -12.72 -16.95
CA ALA A 338 -8.02 -11.75 -16.01
C ALA A 338 -7.57 -12.07 -14.58
N TRP A 339 -7.29 -11.03 -13.80
CA TRP A 339 -7.03 -11.08 -12.36
C TRP A 339 -7.93 -10.07 -11.66
N TRP A 340 -8.54 -10.47 -10.55
CA TRP A 340 -9.43 -9.59 -9.79
C TRP A 340 -9.63 -10.06 -8.35
N PRO A 341 -9.86 -9.11 -7.42
CA PRO A 341 -10.26 -9.42 -6.06
C PRO A 341 -11.73 -9.89 -6.02
N ASP A 342 -12.03 -10.78 -5.07
CA ASP A 342 -13.39 -11.02 -4.58
C ASP A 342 -13.48 -10.64 -3.09
N GLN A 343 -14.58 -10.99 -2.45
CA GLN A 343 -14.79 -10.72 -1.03
C GLN A 343 -13.68 -11.29 -0.15
N ARG A 344 -13.19 -12.51 -0.46
CA ARG A 344 -12.08 -13.14 0.29
C ARG A 344 -10.80 -12.31 0.19
N SER A 345 -10.53 -11.74 -0.98
CA SER A 345 -9.39 -10.84 -1.20
C SER A 345 -9.47 -9.59 -0.34
N VAL A 346 -10.65 -8.98 -0.29
CA VAL A 346 -10.90 -7.78 0.51
C VAL A 346 -10.77 -8.11 2.00
N ASP A 347 -11.42 -9.18 2.47
CA ASP A 347 -11.34 -9.63 3.87
C ASP A 347 -9.89 -9.90 4.31
N ALA A 348 -9.09 -10.54 3.46
CA ALA A 348 -7.69 -10.80 3.76
C ALA A 348 -6.89 -9.50 3.94
N LYS A 349 -7.12 -8.49 3.09
CA LYS A 349 -6.48 -7.18 3.19
C LYS A 349 -6.95 -6.39 4.42
N LEU A 350 -8.24 -6.47 4.76
CA LEU A 350 -8.77 -5.90 6.00
C LEU A 350 -8.11 -6.55 7.24
N ARG A 351 -7.97 -7.88 7.23
CA ARG A 351 -7.28 -8.62 8.31
C ARG A 351 -5.83 -8.20 8.45
N LEU A 352 -5.10 -8.07 7.35
CA LEU A 352 -3.73 -7.55 7.39
C LEU A 352 -3.68 -6.15 8.01
N ALA A 353 -4.52 -5.22 7.54
CA ALA A 353 -4.57 -3.87 8.09
C ALA A 353 -4.87 -3.86 9.59
N TYR A 354 -5.81 -4.69 10.02
CA TYR A 354 -6.19 -4.84 11.43
C TYR A 354 -5.05 -5.41 12.28
N GLN A 355 -4.41 -6.50 11.83
CA GLN A 355 -3.33 -7.18 12.53
C GLN A 355 -2.07 -6.33 12.68
N TYR A 356 -1.79 -5.46 11.69
CA TYR A 356 -0.71 -4.48 11.76
C TYR A 356 -1.09 -3.20 12.52
N ASN A 357 -2.28 -3.18 13.15
CA ASN A 357 -2.78 -2.03 13.92
C ASN A 357 -2.79 -0.73 13.11
N LEU A 358 -3.12 -0.83 11.81
CA LEU A 358 -3.27 0.33 10.95
C LEU A 358 -4.49 1.14 11.36
N ARG A 359 -4.57 2.40 10.90
CA ARG A 359 -5.76 3.25 11.09
C ARG A 359 -7.00 2.65 10.48
N GLY A 360 -6.87 1.97 9.37
CA GLY A 360 -7.98 1.35 8.65
C GLY A 360 -7.66 1.10 7.19
N VAL A 361 -8.70 1.02 6.40
CA VAL A 361 -8.64 0.79 4.94
C VAL A 361 -9.37 1.87 4.17
N ALA A 362 -9.01 2.05 2.91
CA ALA A 362 -9.68 2.92 1.95
C ALA A 362 -9.99 2.15 0.66
N LEU A 363 -11.25 2.09 0.30
CA LEU A 363 -11.75 1.32 -0.83
C LEU A 363 -11.65 2.13 -2.13
N TRP A 364 -10.89 1.68 -3.11
CA TRP A 364 -10.79 2.27 -4.44
C TRP A 364 -11.50 1.40 -5.47
N ARG A 365 -12.69 1.77 -5.95
CA ARG A 365 -13.51 2.91 -5.54
C ARG A 365 -14.96 2.48 -5.30
N LEU A 366 -15.71 3.28 -4.61
CA LEU A 366 -17.13 3.05 -4.35
C LEU A 366 -17.94 2.92 -5.66
N GLY A 367 -18.88 1.99 -5.67
CA GLY A 367 -19.69 1.61 -6.82
C GLY A 367 -19.08 0.48 -7.67
N PHE A 368 -17.92 -0.04 -7.30
CA PHE A 368 -17.30 -1.20 -7.94
C PHE A 368 -17.59 -2.51 -7.21
N GLU A 369 -17.91 -2.42 -5.92
CA GLU A 369 -18.17 -3.57 -5.06
C GLU A 369 -19.57 -4.17 -5.29
N PRO A 370 -19.73 -5.50 -5.15
CA PRO A 370 -21.02 -6.12 -4.92
C PRO A 370 -21.64 -5.70 -3.59
N ASP A 371 -22.98 -5.66 -3.52
CA ASP A 371 -23.70 -5.17 -2.34
C ASP A 371 -23.48 -5.99 -1.06
N ASP A 372 -23.28 -7.29 -1.19
CA ASP A 372 -23.11 -8.24 -0.09
C ASP A 372 -21.76 -8.08 0.66
N TRP A 373 -20.76 -7.47 0.04
CA TRP A 373 -19.44 -7.28 0.67
C TRP A 373 -19.49 -6.40 1.93
N TRP A 374 -20.42 -5.44 1.97
CA TRP A 374 -20.56 -4.52 3.10
C TRP A 374 -20.95 -5.19 4.41
N ASN A 375 -21.65 -6.32 4.36
CA ASN A 375 -22.06 -7.06 5.55
C ASN A 375 -20.85 -7.57 6.34
N GLN A 376 -19.80 -8.01 5.66
CA GLN A 376 -18.58 -8.51 6.30
C GLN A 376 -17.62 -7.38 6.68
N MET A 377 -17.48 -6.35 5.83
CA MET A 377 -16.64 -5.19 6.16
C MET A 377 -17.11 -4.52 7.46
N GLY A 378 -18.41 -4.51 7.73
CA GLY A 378 -18.97 -3.98 8.98
C GLY A 378 -18.47 -4.69 10.24
N ALA A 379 -18.09 -5.96 10.16
CA ALA A 379 -17.57 -6.72 11.29
C ALA A 379 -16.22 -6.19 11.83
N PHE A 380 -15.44 -5.49 11.00
CA PHE A 380 -14.18 -4.86 11.40
C PHE A 380 -14.38 -3.51 12.13
N ARG A 381 -15.58 -2.93 12.05
CA ARG A 381 -15.91 -1.66 12.73
C ARG A 381 -16.34 -1.90 14.18
N VAL A 382 -15.51 -2.56 14.95
CA VAL A 382 -15.78 -2.65 16.39
C VAL A 382 -15.55 -1.27 17.01
N THR A 383 -16.63 -0.60 17.38
CA THR A 383 -16.57 0.66 18.11
C THR A 383 -15.92 0.38 19.47
N PRO A 384 -14.90 1.13 19.91
CA PRO A 384 -14.42 1.01 21.28
C PRO A 384 -15.60 1.19 22.23
N SER A 385 -15.83 0.25 23.12
CA SER A 385 -16.74 0.46 24.26
C SER A 385 -16.28 1.72 24.99
N LYS A 386 -17.19 2.68 25.18
CA LYS A 386 -16.95 3.93 25.91
C LYS A 386 -16.49 3.66 27.33
#